data_3d833b3dba28aa15c560af3a21ed632f
#
_entry.id   3d833b3dba28aa15c560af3a21ed632f
#
_cell.length_a   1.000
_cell.length_b   1.000
_cell.length_c   1.000
_cell.angle_alpha   90.00
_cell.angle_beta   90.00
_cell.angle_gamma   90.00
#
_symmetry.space_group_name_H-M   'P 1'
#
loop_
_entity.id
_entity.type
_entity.pdbx_description
1 polymer ?
#
loop_
_entity_poly.entity_id
_entity_poly.type
_entity_poly.pdbx_seq_one_letter_code
_entity_poly.pdbx_strand_id
1 'polypeptide(L)'
;MPEHDSQPEHRCTVLYAFFLMRSTLPSNIRDLRPVTWTPWTTVELKSPQGCLEAEGQAKVTPGYNLNSKYVIHTVGPQMSRGSVPTVEQAKMLADCYRSCLQAAEELPVPDSGRKVLVFCSISTGIFGFPSAEACSIAVRTVLVWFSHHRDSTITDVVFDVFSESDLDLYRHRLSELSYDDGKSPGVVFPAEEQHIVKLYESPTMQAGRTIIREADYLILSAGAGLSASTGLDYTSAELFSQHLPGFKKYGFRCLYDIFGVQSWPSEQARWSYFINHLILIRNWPQHELYSNLWQAISARFSSRDADIDRYFVRTSNADGLFIRHGFPVSRVSTPQGHYAQLQCIRKCRKNAVFDAAPYIAAAEPHLDPITQHMPADFPVPVCPYCNSDLVLCVRGGSYFNDHPFRQKEREYREFYERALESSANKVVILEIGVGLSTPSVLRWHNEDLVEESEGRIKLVRVGRDAAGFCPFDLMEQGYGVGIQGDIPDILAAIMGSSF
;
A
#
# COMPACT_ATOMS: atom_id res chain seq x y z
N MET A 1 43.24 -14.32 -32.11
CA MET A 1 41.87 -13.78 -32.26
C MET A 1 40.94 -14.96 -32.29
N PRO A 2 40.12 -15.16 -31.26
CA PRO A 2 38.90 -15.95 -31.35
C PRO A 2 37.70 -15.01 -31.41
N GLU A 3 36.86 -15.31 -32.35
CA GLU A 3 35.57 -14.66 -32.58
C GLU A 3 34.65 -14.86 -31.40
N HIS A 4 34.08 -13.77 -30.89
CA HIS A 4 32.96 -13.78 -29.94
C HIS A 4 31.68 -14.11 -30.71
N ASP A 5 31.22 -15.32 -30.52
CA ASP A 5 29.90 -15.80 -30.95
C ASP A 5 28.80 -15.08 -30.11
N SER A 6 28.24 -14.04 -30.68
CA SER A 6 27.10 -13.35 -30.11
C SER A 6 25.83 -14.14 -30.45
N GLN A 7 25.31 -14.88 -29.49
CA GLN A 7 23.97 -15.46 -29.59
C GLN A 7 22.92 -14.38 -29.83
N PRO A 8 21.99 -14.57 -30.76
CA PRO A 8 20.90 -13.63 -30.96
C PRO A 8 19.95 -13.69 -29.76
N GLU A 9 19.88 -12.60 -28.99
CA GLU A 9 18.87 -12.39 -27.97
C GLU A 9 17.47 -12.52 -28.61
N HIS A 10 16.72 -13.51 -28.19
CA HIS A 10 15.31 -13.67 -28.53
C HIS A 10 14.51 -12.52 -27.89
N ARG A 11 14.45 -11.38 -28.56
CA ARG A 11 13.59 -10.25 -28.17
C ARG A 11 12.13 -10.65 -28.43
N CYS A 12 11.45 -11.16 -27.39
CA CYS A 12 10.00 -11.26 -27.38
C CYS A 12 9.41 -9.86 -27.57
N THR A 13 8.51 -9.68 -28.53
CA THR A 13 7.73 -8.45 -28.63
C THR A 13 6.63 -8.48 -27.57
N VAL A 14 6.83 -7.79 -26.48
CA VAL A 14 5.86 -7.66 -25.39
C VAL A 14 5.11 -6.35 -25.60
N LEU A 15 3.79 -6.42 -25.55
CA LEU A 15 2.87 -5.29 -25.64
C LEU A 15 2.25 -5.09 -24.26
N TYR A 16 2.40 -3.92 -23.65
CA TYR A 16 1.77 -3.59 -22.38
C TYR A 16 0.55 -2.71 -22.60
N ALA A 17 -0.59 -3.11 -22.03
CA ALA A 17 -1.75 -2.25 -21.91
C ALA A 17 -1.65 -1.45 -20.60
N PHE A 18 -1.27 -0.18 -20.70
CA PHE A 18 -1.12 0.72 -19.55
C PHE A 18 -2.40 1.49 -19.28
N PHE A 19 -2.63 1.72 -18.01
CA PHE A 19 -3.74 2.46 -17.46
C PHE A 19 -3.45 3.96 -17.38
N LEU A 20 -4.31 4.79 -17.96
CA LEU A 20 -4.23 6.25 -17.84
C LEU A 20 -5.07 6.75 -16.68
N MET A 21 -4.42 7.35 -15.70
CA MET A 21 -5.12 8.12 -14.67
C MET A 21 -5.70 9.40 -15.27
N ARG A 22 -7.01 9.59 -15.16
CA ARG A 22 -7.61 10.92 -15.11
C ARG A 22 -7.20 11.55 -13.79
N SER A 23 -6.03 12.18 -13.70
CA SER A 23 -5.65 12.90 -12.50
C SER A 23 -5.81 14.39 -12.71
N THR A 24 -6.67 14.99 -11.91
CA THR A 24 -6.43 16.32 -11.39
C THR A 24 -5.22 16.23 -10.46
N LEU A 25 -4.01 16.26 -11.02
CA LEU A 25 -2.79 16.44 -10.24
C LEU A 25 -2.84 17.85 -9.62
N PRO A 26 -2.61 18.00 -8.31
CA PRO A 26 -2.44 19.30 -7.69
C PRO A 26 -1.32 20.08 -8.37
N SER A 27 -1.48 21.39 -8.49
CA SER A 27 -0.59 22.32 -9.21
C SER A 27 0.86 22.37 -8.71
N ASN A 28 1.15 21.80 -7.56
CA ASN A 28 2.47 21.75 -6.91
C ASN A 28 3.37 20.57 -7.32
N ILE A 29 2.87 19.64 -8.17
CA ILE A 29 3.69 18.53 -8.71
C ILE A 29 4.40 18.92 -10.02
N ARG A 30 4.19 20.14 -10.52
CA ARG A 30 4.80 20.62 -11.79
C ARG A 30 6.32 20.86 -11.72
N ASP A 31 6.91 20.91 -10.53
CA ASP A 31 8.32 21.28 -10.32
C ASP A 31 9.23 20.10 -9.96
N LEU A 32 8.73 18.88 -9.90
CA LEU A 32 9.57 17.70 -9.74
C LEU A 32 10.30 17.42 -11.06
N ARG A 33 11.61 17.55 -11.05
CA ARG A 33 12.47 17.25 -12.20
C ARG A 33 12.27 15.79 -12.61
N PRO A 34 12.01 15.53 -13.90
CA PRO A 34 11.78 14.19 -14.37
C PRO A 34 13.11 13.45 -14.47
N VAL A 35 13.33 12.47 -13.61
CA VAL A 35 14.17 11.35 -13.98
C VAL A 35 13.28 10.45 -14.84
N THR A 36 13.43 10.55 -16.16
CA THR A 36 12.91 9.65 -17.20
C THR A 36 11.39 9.52 -17.43
N TRP A 37 10.55 10.30 -16.78
CA TRP A 37 9.17 10.50 -17.25
C TRP A 37 9.14 11.62 -18.28
N THR A 38 9.31 11.27 -19.53
CA THR A 38 9.20 12.25 -20.61
C THR A 38 7.81 12.88 -20.66
N PRO A 39 7.68 14.18 -20.99
CA PRO A 39 6.40 14.93 -20.93
C PRO A 39 5.32 14.46 -21.92
N TRP A 40 5.47 13.32 -22.56
CA TRP A 40 4.56 12.79 -23.56
C TRP A 40 3.21 12.30 -23.00
N THR A 41 3.08 12.16 -21.67
CA THR A 41 1.85 11.71 -21.03
C THR A 41 0.65 12.66 -21.18
N THR A 42 0.86 13.93 -21.50
CA THR A 42 -0.26 14.90 -21.59
C THR A 42 -0.50 15.46 -22.98
N VAL A 43 0.48 15.43 -23.87
CA VAL A 43 0.36 16.06 -25.19
C VAL A 43 0.02 15.05 -26.28
N GLU A 44 0.60 13.84 -26.24
CA GLU A 44 0.38 12.82 -27.25
C GLU A 44 -0.88 11.97 -27.03
N LEU A 45 -1.44 11.99 -25.81
CA LEU A 45 -2.68 11.29 -25.47
C LEU A 45 -3.94 12.11 -25.75
N LYS A 46 -3.78 13.33 -26.20
CA LYS A 46 -4.91 14.10 -26.75
C LYS A 46 -5.12 13.69 -28.20
N SER A 47 -6.41 13.50 -28.58
CA SER A 47 -6.76 13.42 -29.98
C SER A 47 -6.16 14.62 -30.76
N PRO A 48 -6.01 14.58 -32.09
CA PRO A 48 -5.57 15.72 -32.88
C PRO A 48 -6.38 17.00 -32.58
N GLN A 49 -7.61 16.87 -32.07
CA GLN A 49 -8.47 17.98 -31.66
C GLN A 49 -8.28 18.42 -30.20
N GLY A 50 -7.29 17.86 -29.47
CA GLY A 50 -7.01 18.22 -28.07
C GLY A 50 -7.95 17.64 -27.02
N CYS A 51 -8.83 16.71 -27.37
CA CYS A 51 -9.72 16.01 -26.44
C CYS A 51 -9.01 14.88 -25.69
N LEU A 52 -9.47 14.59 -24.47
CA LEU A 52 -9.01 13.42 -23.70
C LEU A 52 -9.46 12.14 -24.40
N GLU A 53 -8.66 11.07 -24.29
CA GLU A 53 -9.02 9.74 -24.79
C GLU A 53 -10.36 9.29 -24.20
N ALA A 54 -11.23 8.73 -25.04
CA ALA A 54 -12.52 8.23 -24.60
C ALA A 54 -12.36 6.90 -23.83
N GLU A 55 -13.20 6.70 -22.83
CA GLU A 55 -13.27 5.43 -22.09
C GLU A 55 -13.61 4.28 -23.06
N GLY A 56 -12.98 3.12 -22.87
CA GLY A 56 -13.20 1.94 -23.73
C GLY A 56 -12.41 1.92 -25.05
N GLN A 57 -11.67 2.97 -25.38
CA GLN A 57 -10.82 3.02 -26.60
C GLN A 57 -9.37 2.71 -26.27
N ALA A 58 -8.58 2.38 -27.30
CA ALA A 58 -7.16 2.09 -27.18
C ALA A 58 -6.32 2.93 -28.14
N LYS A 59 -5.10 3.30 -27.71
CA LYS A 59 -4.12 4.04 -28.49
C LYS A 59 -2.75 3.42 -28.35
N VAL A 60 -2.02 3.30 -29.43
CA VAL A 60 -0.68 2.70 -29.46
C VAL A 60 0.40 3.78 -29.45
N THR A 61 1.44 3.56 -28.67
CA THR A 61 2.70 4.32 -28.72
C THR A 61 3.88 3.36 -28.81
N PRO A 62 5.05 3.82 -29.28
CA PRO A 62 6.30 3.02 -29.13
C PRO A 62 6.58 2.72 -27.67
N GLY A 63 7.29 1.61 -27.40
CA GLY A 63 7.70 1.22 -26.03
C GLY A 63 8.89 2.02 -25.49
N TYR A 64 9.53 2.84 -26.32
CA TYR A 64 10.71 3.66 -25.96
C TYR A 64 11.80 2.83 -25.25
N ASN A 65 12.06 3.12 -23.96
CA ASN A 65 13.06 2.42 -23.13
C ASN A 65 12.52 1.17 -22.43
N LEU A 66 11.25 0.81 -22.66
CA LEU A 66 10.67 -0.40 -22.11
C LEU A 66 11.14 -1.64 -22.89
N ASN A 67 11.13 -2.81 -22.25
CA ASN A 67 11.40 -4.09 -22.92
C ASN A 67 10.32 -4.49 -23.94
N SER A 68 9.22 -3.75 -23.98
CA SER A 68 8.14 -3.92 -24.97
C SER A 68 8.38 -3.05 -26.19
N LYS A 69 8.02 -3.56 -27.38
CA LYS A 69 8.13 -2.81 -28.63
C LYS A 69 7.09 -1.68 -28.74
N TYR A 70 5.92 -1.91 -28.15
CA TYR A 70 4.79 -0.98 -28.15
C TYR A 70 4.12 -0.95 -26.79
N VAL A 71 3.42 0.15 -26.49
CA VAL A 71 2.51 0.30 -25.35
C VAL A 71 1.13 0.63 -25.91
N ILE A 72 0.12 -0.09 -25.43
CA ILE A 72 -1.29 0.17 -25.76
C ILE A 72 -1.93 0.80 -24.54
N HIS A 73 -2.41 2.01 -24.68
CA HIS A 73 -3.07 2.79 -23.65
C HIS A 73 -4.59 2.66 -23.79
N THR A 74 -5.28 2.43 -22.66
CA THR A 74 -6.75 2.43 -22.64
C THR A 74 -7.24 3.06 -21.34
N VAL A 75 -8.46 3.58 -21.35
CA VAL A 75 -9.10 4.18 -20.17
C VAL A 75 -10.33 3.38 -19.82
N GLY A 76 -10.26 2.67 -18.69
CA GLY A 76 -11.37 1.88 -18.19
C GLY A 76 -12.30 2.66 -17.25
N PRO A 77 -13.45 2.08 -16.86
CA PRO A 77 -14.43 2.71 -16.01
C PRO A 77 -13.89 2.97 -14.60
N GLN A 78 -14.22 4.14 -14.05
CA GLN A 78 -13.94 4.50 -12.68
C GLN A 78 -15.16 4.27 -11.80
N MET A 79 -14.95 3.66 -10.64
CA MET A 79 -16.01 3.30 -9.70
C MET A 79 -15.65 3.71 -8.27
N SER A 80 -16.67 3.89 -7.43
CA SER A 80 -16.46 3.96 -5.98
C SER A 80 -16.14 2.55 -5.44
N ARG A 81 -15.13 2.44 -4.60
CA ARG A 81 -14.77 1.14 -3.99
C ARG A 81 -15.97 0.50 -3.30
N GLY A 82 -16.18 -0.79 -3.56
CA GLY A 82 -17.28 -1.57 -2.99
C GLY A 82 -18.64 -1.36 -3.66
N SER A 83 -18.73 -0.59 -4.76
CA SER A 83 -19.94 -0.51 -5.57
C SER A 83 -20.02 -1.71 -6.53
N VAL A 84 -21.25 -2.12 -6.84
CA VAL A 84 -21.51 -3.15 -7.85
C VAL A 84 -21.45 -2.49 -9.24
N PRO A 85 -20.73 -3.07 -10.23
CA PRO A 85 -20.66 -2.53 -11.57
C PRO A 85 -22.03 -2.48 -12.25
N THR A 86 -22.32 -1.39 -12.94
CA THR A 86 -23.47 -1.33 -13.86
C THR A 86 -23.17 -2.11 -15.14
N VAL A 87 -24.21 -2.43 -15.90
CA VAL A 87 -24.08 -3.09 -17.21
C VAL A 87 -23.22 -2.26 -18.17
N GLU A 88 -23.36 -0.94 -18.13
CA GLU A 88 -22.60 0.01 -18.95
C GLU A 88 -21.11 -0.01 -18.56
N GLN A 89 -20.81 -0.03 -17.25
CA GLN A 89 -19.43 -0.10 -16.76
C GLN A 89 -18.77 -1.43 -17.09
N ALA A 90 -19.50 -2.55 -16.96
CA ALA A 90 -19.02 -3.87 -17.37
C ALA A 90 -18.76 -3.94 -18.88
N LYS A 91 -19.65 -3.37 -19.69
CA LYS A 91 -19.47 -3.25 -21.15
C LYS A 91 -18.24 -2.40 -21.49
N MET A 92 -18.08 -1.25 -20.84
CA MET A 92 -16.95 -0.35 -21.04
C MET A 92 -15.62 -1.02 -20.70
N LEU A 93 -15.56 -1.81 -19.64
CA LEU A 93 -14.38 -2.61 -19.33
C LEU A 93 -14.09 -3.66 -20.41
N ALA A 94 -15.12 -4.34 -20.91
CA ALA A 94 -14.98 -5.28 -22.03
C ALA A 94 -14.51 -4.57 -23.31
N ASP A 95 -14.99 -3.33 -23.56
CA ASP A 95 -14.55 -2.52 -24.71
C ASP A 95 -13.06 -2.17 -24.61
N CYS A 96 -12.51 -1.91 -23.41
CA CYS A 96 -11.07 -1.72 -23.23
C CYS A 96 -10.26 -2.92 -23.73
N TYR A 97 -10.64 -4.13 -23.32
CA TYR A 97 -9.95 -5.34 -23.76
C TYR A 97 -10.09 -5.56 -25.28
N ARG A 98 -11.29 -5.38 -25.84
CA ARG A 98 -11.52 -5.48 -27.29
C ARG A 98 -10.69 -4.49 -28.09
N SER A 99 -10.68 -3.22 -27.68
CA SER A 99 -9.93 -2.17 -28.36
C SER A 99 -8.43 -2.41 -28.32
N CYS A 100 -7.91 -2.94 -27.19
CA CYS A 100 -6.50 -3.33 -27.07
C CYS A 100 -6.16 -4.52 -28.00
N LEU A 101 -7.02 -5.54 -28.08
CA LEU A 101 -6.84 -6.66 -29.00
C LEU A 101 -6.86 -6.21 -30.45
N GLN A 102 -7.82 -5.37 -30.82
CA GLN A 102 -7.89 -4.77 -32.16
C GLN A 102 -6.63 -3.97 -32.49
N ALA A 103 -6.19 -3.10 -31.57
CA ALA A 103 -4.99 -2.31 -31.76
C ALA A 103 -3.73 -3.18 -31.89
N ALA A 104 -3.64 -4.26 -31.12
CA ALA A 104 -2.54 -5.22 -31.21
C ALA A 104 -2.56 -5.98 -32.54
N GLU A 105 -3.75 -6.33 -33.06
CA GLU A 105 -3.88 -7.02 -34.35
C GLU A 105 -3.31 -6.20 -35.51
N GLU A 106 -3.52 -4.89 -35.49
CA GLU A 106 -3.04 -3.95 -36.51
C GLU A 106 -1.53 -3.72 -36.49
N LEU A 107 -0.83 -4.13 -35.42
CA LEU A 107 0.61 -3.98 -35.32
C LEU A 107 1.37 -5.01 -36.15
N PRO A 108 2.59 -4.69 -36.65
CA PRO A 108 3.41 -5.63 -37.41
C PRO A 108 3.69 -6.92 -36.64
N VAL A 109 3.66 -8.03 -37.32
CA VAL A 109 4.13 -9.32 -36.78
C VAL A 109 5.64 -9.26 -36.64
N PRO A 110 6.23 -9.64 -35.48
CA PRO A 110 7.67 -9.68 -35.31
C PRO A 110 8.34 -10.75 -36.19
N ASP A 111 9.63 -10.57 -36.49
CA ASP A 111 10.41 -11.56 -37.24
C ASP A 111 10.43 -12.94 -36.56
N SER A 112 10.27 -13.00 -35.24
CA SER A 112 10.14 -14.24 -34.49
C SER A 112 8.82 -14.99 -34.75
N GLY A 113 7.87 -14.37 -35.45
CA GLY A 113 6.51 -14.88 -35.63
C GLY A 113 5.66 -14.90 -34.37
N ARG A 114 6.19 -14.48 -33.20
CA ARG A 114 5.51 -14.52 -31.92
C ARG A 114 5.08 -13.13 -31.49
N LYS A 115 3.76 -12.88 -31.47
CA LYS A 115 3.13 -11.62 -31.02
C LYS A 115 2.46 -11.83 -29.68
N VAL A 116 3.06 -11.30 -28.62
CA VAL A 116 2.58 -11.44 -27.24
C VAL A 116 1.92 -10.14 -26.80
N LEU A 117 0.67 -10.22 -26.35
CA LEU A 117 -0.06 -9.11 -25.74
C LEU A 117 -0.15 -9.34 -24.23
N VAL A 118 0.29 -8.35 -23.45
CA VAL A 118 0.26 -8.42 -21.97
C VAL A 118 -0.75 -7.43 -21.43
N PHE A 119 -1.69 -7.91 -20.63
CA PHE A 119 -2.69 -7.10 -19.96
C PHE A 119 -2.38 -7.00 -18.45
N CYS A 120 -2.45 -5.81 -17.88
CA CYS A 120 -2.66 -5.65 -16.45
C CYS A 120 -4.14 -5.81 -16.10
N SER A 121 -4.47 -5.90 -14.81
CA SER A 121 -5.86 -5.89 -14.31
C SER A 121 -6.49 -4.50 -14.48
N ILE A 122 -7.12 -4.25 -15.63
CA ILE A 122 -7.69 -2.93 -15.98
C ILE A 122 -8.77 -2.55 -14.97
N SER A 123 -8.73 -1.30 -14.48
CA SER A 123 -9.67 -0.66 -13.54
C SER A 123 -9.72 -1.23 -12.11
N THR A 124 -9.00 -2.29 -11.75
CA THR A 124 -9.11 -2.91 -10.42
C THR A 124 -8.36 -2.17 -9.32
N GLY A 125 -7.40 -1.31 -9.66
CA GLY A 125 -6.62 -0.52 -8.72
C GLY A 125 -7.38 0.70 -8.17
N ILE A 126 -6.89 1.89 -8.48
CA ILE A 126 -7.47 3.18 -8.02
C ILE A 126 -8.90 3.38 -8.54
N PHE A 127 -9.23 2.84 -9.71
CA PHE A 127 -10.56 2.95 -10.32
C PHE A 127 -11.60 2.05 -9.68
N GLY A 128 -11.21 1.16 -8.77
CA GLY A 128 -12.10 0.48 -7.82
C GLY A 128 -13.06 -0.54 -8.43
N PHE A 129 -12.81 -1.00 -9.67
CA PHE A 129 -13.62 -2.09 -10.25
C PHE A 129 -13.36 -3.39 -9.49
N PRO A 130 -14.40 -4.18 -9.10
CA PRO A 130 -14.20 -5.40 -8.34
C PRO A 130 -13.38 -6.43 -9.12
N SER A 131 -12.33 -6.99 -8.50
CA SER A 131 -11.35 -7.86 -9.17
C SER A 131 -11.94 -9.14 -9.74
N ALA A 132 -12.91 -9.76 -9.05
CA ALA A 132 -13.54 -10.99 -9.52
C ALA A 132 -14.35 -10.79 -10.81
N GLU A 133 -15.14 -9.73 -10.86
CA GLU A 133 -15.92 -9.34 -12.04
C GLU A 133 -15.00 -8.87 -13.16
N ALA A 134 -13.95 -8.10 -12.84
CA ALA A 134 -12.96 -7.66 -13.83
C ALA A 134 -12.23 -8.85 -14.46
N CYS A 135 -11.80 -9.83 -13.69
CA CYS A 135 -11.18 -11.06 -14.16
C CYS A 135 -12.13 -11.83 -15.10
N SER A 136 -13.39 -11.98 -14.71
CA SER A 136 -14.39 -12.68 -15.53
C SER A 136 -14.63 -11.98 -16.86
N ILE A 137 -14.70 -10.64 -16.87
CA ILE A 137 -14.86 -9.84 -18.08
C ILE A 137 -13.61 -9.95 -18.96
N ALA A 138 -12.41 -9.80 -18.40
CA ALA A 138 -11.15 -9.87 -19.11
C ALA A 138 -10.98 -11.19 -19.85
N VAL A 139 -11.05 -12.30 -19.12
CA VAL A 139 -10.86 -13.66 -19.66
C VAL A 139 -11.92 -13.97 -20.73
N ARG A 140 -13.21 -13.71 -20.43
CA ARG A 140 -14.29 -13.93 -21.38
C ARG A 140 -14.13 -13.11 -22.65
N THR A 141 -13.74 -11.83 -22.55
CA THR A 141 -13.59 -10.95 -23.70
C THR A 141 -12.47 -11.45 -24.62
N VAL A 142 -11.34 -11.86 -24.05
CA VAL A 142 -10.22 -12.42 -24.82
C VAL A 142 -10.62 -13.71 -25.54
N LEU A 143 -11.31 -14.62 -24.84
CA LEU A 143 -11.76 -15.88 -25.45
C LEU A 143 -12.76 -15.65 -26.59
N VAL A 144 -13.75 -14.78 -26.38
CA VAL A 144 -14.74 -14.43 -27.40
C VAL A 144 -14.03 -13.79 -28.60
N TRP A 145 -13.01 -12.94 -28.37
CA TRP A 145 -12.21 -12.38 -29.44
C TRP A 145 -11.60 -13.49 -30.32
N PHE A 146 -10.84 -14.42 -29.75
CA PHE A 146 -10.19 -15.48 -30.51
C PHE A 146 -11.17 -16.46 -31.15
N SER A 147 -12.36 -16.63 -30.60
CA SER A 147 -13.40 -17.45 -31.22
C SER A 147 -13.90 -16.84 -32.56
N HIS A 148 -13.86 -15.52 -32.69
CA HIS A 148 -14.27 -14.78 -33.90
C HIS A 148 -13.11 -14.42 -34.84
N HIS A 149 -11.87 -14.43 -34.34
CA HIS A 149 -10.64 -14.06 -35.08
C HIS A 149 -9.67 -15.24 -35.11
N ARG A 150 -10.07 -16.30 -35.84
CA ARG A 150 -9.29 -17.55 -35.91
C ARG A 150 -7.96 -17.42 -36.64
N ASP A 151 -7.80 -16.37 -37.44
CA ASP A 151 -6.63 -15.96 -38.18
C ASP A 151 -5.84 -14.83 -37.50
N SER A 152 -6.12 -14.58 -36.24
CA SER A 152 -5.42 -13.55 -35.44
C SER A 152 -3.90 -13.75 -35.47
N THR A 153 -3.19 -12.65 -35.62
CA THR A 153 -1.72 -12.61 -35.56
C THR A 153 -1.18 -12.60 -34.13
N ILE A 154 -2.04 -12.39 -33.13
CA ILE A 154 -1.68 -12.46 -31.72
C ILE A 154 -1.54 -13.95 -31.34
N THR A 155 -0.33 -14.35 -30.96
CA THR A 155 -0.03 -15.75 -30.63
C THR A 155 -0.22 -16.06 -29.15
N ASP A 156 -0.02 -15.09 -28.28
CA ASP A 156 -0.09 -15.25 -26.84
C ASP A 156 -0.77 -14.05 -26.18
N VAL A 157 -1.60 -14.30 -25.19
CA VAL A 157 -2.12 -13.29 -24.27
C VAL A 157 -1.69 -13.65 -22.85
N VAL A 158 -1.08 -12.69 -22.17
CA VAL A 158 -0.61 -12.82 -20.80
C VAL A 158 -1.40 -11.86 -19.92
N PHE A 159 -2.01 -12.34 -18.86
CA PHE A 159 -2.54 -11.52 -17.80
C PHE A 159 -1.49 -11.33 -16.72
N ASP A 160 -0.83 -10.17 -16.73
CA ASP A 160 0.17 -9.78 -15.74
C ASP A 160 -0.57 -9.08 -14.58
N VAL A 161 -0.95 -9.88 -13.60
CA VAL A 161 -1.75 -9.45 -12.46
C VAL A 161 -0.86 -9.14 -11.27
N PHE A 162 -1.23 -8.12 -10.52
CA PHE A 162 -0.36 -7.51 -9.55
C PHE A 162 -0.44 -8.15 -8.15
N SER A 163 -1.61 -8.64 -7.73
CA SER A 163 -1.83 -9.23 -6.42
C SER A 163 -1.98 -10.75 -6.48
N GLU A 164 -1.59 -11.46 -5.41
CA GLU A 164 -1.82 -12.90 -5.29
C GLU A 164 -3.30 -13.24 -5.36
N SER A 165 -4.16 -12.40 -4.77
CA SER A 165 -5.61 -12.57 -4.86
C SER A 165 -6.13 -12.49 -6.29
N ASP A 166 -5.60 -11.56 -7.11
CA ASP A 166 -5.94 -11.49 -8.53
C ASP A 166 -5.37 -12.69 -9.28
N LEU A 167 -4.16 -13.13 -8.94
CA LEU A 167 -3.55 -14.33 -9.54
C LEU A 167 -4.41 -15.57 -9.33
N ASP A 168 -4.92 -15.77 -8.12
CA ASP A 168 -5.80 -16.89 -7.79
C ASP A 168 -7.13 -16.80 -8.55
N LEU A 169 -7.71 -15.59 -8.68
CA LEU A 169 -8.91 -15.39 -9.48
C LEU A 169 -8.68 -15.76 -10.96
N TYR A 170 -7.58 -15.29 -11.55
CA TYR A 170 -7.27 -15.59 -12.95
C TYR A 170 -6.91 -17.05 -13.17
N ARG A 171 -6.16 -17.68 -12.26
CA ARG A 171 -5.87 -19.13 -12.29
C ARG A 171 -7.13 -19.95 -12.24
N HIS A 172 -8.01 -19.66 -11.26
CA HIS A 172 -9.28 -20.36 -11.12
C HIS A 172 -10.13 -20.22 -12.39
N ARG A 173 -10.28 -19.00 -12.88
CA ARG A 173 -11.09 -18.74 -14.08
C ARG A 173 -10.54 -19.41 -15.34
N LEU A 174 -9.22 -19.44 -15.53
CA LEU A 174 -8.58 -20.11 -16.66
C LEU A 174 -8.62 -21.64 -16.53
N SER A 175 -8.57 -22.20 -15.31
CA SER A 175 -8.69 -23.65 -15.09
C SER A 175 -10.08 -24.19 -15.41
N GLU A 176 -11.14 -23.41 -15.16
CA GLU A 176 -12.51 -23.76 -15.54
C GLU A 176 -12.65 -23.98 -17.07
N LEU A 177 -11.83 -23.28 -17.85
CA LEU A 177 -11.88 -23.32 -19.32
C LEU A 177 -11.11 -24.51 -19.92
N SER A 178 -10.16 -25.08 -19.19
CA SER A 178 -9.39 -26.24 -19.66
C SER A 178 -10.16 -27.57 -19.55
N TYR A 179 -11.37 -27.57 -18.98
CA TYR A 179 -12.20 -28.77 -18.78
C TYR A 179 -13.17 -29.07 -19.94
N ASP A 180 -13.31 -28.13 -20.91
CA ASP A 180 -14.25 -28.30 -22.02
C ASP A 180 -13.49 -28.56 -23.34
N ASP A 181 -13.56 -29.81 -23.80
CA ASP A 181 -13.38 -30.34 -25.16
C ASP A 181 -12.00 -30.49 -25.81
N GLY A 182 -10.94 -30.82 -25.21
CA GLY A 182 -9.76 -31.40 -25.92
C GLY A 182 -9.15 -30.62 -27.11
N LYS A 183 -9.51 -29.36 -27.32
CA LYS A 183 -9.05 -28.45 -28.39
C LYS A 183 -8.75 -27.03 -27.92
N SER A 184 -8.62 -26.80 -26.63
CA SER A 184 -8.21 -25.49 -26.10
C SER A 184 -6.74 -25.22 -26.39
N PRO A 185 -6.35 -23.99 -26.79
CA PRO A 185 -4.94 -23.61 -26.85
C PRO A 185 -4.32 -23.84 -25.46
N GLY A 186 -3.18 -24.54 -25.42
CA GLY A 186 -2.57 -25.04 -24.19
C GLY A 186 -2.32 -23.91 -23.16
N VAL A 187 -3.11 -23.92 -22.09
CA VAL A 187 -2.84 -23.09 -20.92
C VAL A 187 -1.77 -23.83 -20.10
N VAL A 188 -0.54 -23.34 -20.11
CA VAL A 188 0.56 -23.94 -19.35
C VAL A 188 0.60 -23.25 -17.98
N PHE A 189 0.19 -23.96 -16.94
CA PHE A 189 0.42 -23.54 -15.56
C PHE A 189 1.76 -24.09 -15.06
N PRO A 190 2.60 -23.31 -14.37
CA PRO A 190 3.70 -23.87 -13.61
C PRO A 190 3.17 -24.74 -12.47
N ALA A 191 3.78 -25.92 -12.26
CA ALA A 191 3.33 -26.91 -11.29
C ALA A 191 3.27 -26.35 -9.86
N GLU A 192 2.13 -26.61 -9.16
CA GLU A 192 1.77 -26.04 -7.85
C GLU A 192 2.69 -26.37 -6.67
N GLU A 193 3.47 -27.43 -6.73
CA GLU A 193 4.36 -27.84 -5.62
C GLU A 193 5.60 -26.96 -5.42
N GLN A 194 5.87 -26.03 -6.33
CA GLN A 194 7.07 -25.17 -6.27
C GLN A 194 6.82 -23.79 -5.64
N HIS A 195 5.58 -23.46 -5.26
CA HIS A 195 5.21 -22.07 -4.91
C HIS A 195 5.66 -21.68 -3.49
N ILE A 196 5.48 -22.55 -2.51
CA ILE A 196 5.90 -22.28 -1.11
C ILE A 196 7.43 -22.25 -1.01
N VAL A 197 8.12 -23.17 -1.66
CA VAL A 197 9.59 -23.19 -1.70
C VAL A 197 10.16 -22.01 -2.50
N LYS A 198 9.48 -21.55 -3.57
CA LYS A 198 9.90 -20.39 -4.38
C LYS A 198 9.73 -19.05 -3.68
N LEU A 199 8.79 -18.89 -2.75
CA LEU A 199 8.68 -17.67 -1.94
C LEU A 199 9.95 -17.45 -1.10
N TYR A 200 10.48 -18.51 -0.51
CA TYR A 200 11.74 -18.44 0.27
C TYR A 200 13.00 -18.30 -0.60
N GLU A 201 12.94 -18.60 -1.87
CA GLU A 201 14.06 -18.56 -2.82
C GLU A 201 13.98 -17.40 -3.82
N SER A 202 12.98 -16.53 -3.75
CA SER A 202 12.90 -15.40 -4.68
C SER A 202 14.11 -14.48 -4.53
N PRO A 203 14.65 -13.94 -5.64
CA PRO A 203 15.79 -13.03 -5.60
C PRO A 203 15.57 -11.83 -4.68
N THR A 204 14.35 -11.29 -4.64
CA THR A 204 13.97 -10.17 -3.78
C THR A 204 13.99 -10.55 -2.31
N MET A 205 13.52 -11.75 -1.96
CA MET A 205 13.56 -12.27 -0.60
C MET A 205 14.99 -12.48 -0.11
N GLN A 206 15.85 -13.07 -0.96
CA GLN A 206 17.27 -13.28 -0.66
C GLN A 206 18.01 -11.95 -0.50
N ALA A 207 17.71 -10.97 -1.37
CA ALA A 207 18.28 -9.63 -1.29
C ALA A 207 17.87 -8.94 0.02
N GLY A 208 16.56 -8.95 0.36
CA GLY A 208 16.03 -8.37 1.59
C GLY A 208 16.66 -9.00 2.84
N ARG A 209 16.73 -10.33 2.88
CA ARG A 209 17.42 -11.09 3.96
C ARG A 209 18.89 -10.69 4.09
N THR A 210 19.60 -10.55 2.98
CA THR A 210 21.01 -10.17 2.98
C THR A 210 21.19 -8.76 3.49
N ILE A 211 20.41 -7.78 2.99
CA ILE A 211 20.46 -6.39 3.44
C ILE A 211 20.22 -6.30 4.96
N ILE A 212 19.17 -6.96 5.47
CA ILE A 212 18.87 -6.94 6.90
C ILE A 212 19.99 -7.63 7.69
N ARG A 213 20.47 -8.79 7.26
CA ARG A 213 21.53 -9.54 7.95
C ARG A 213 22.85 -8.77 8.04
N GLU A 214 23.15 -7.93 7.08
CA GLU A 214 24.37 -7.15 7.05
C GLU A 214 24.28 -5.79 7.75
N ALA A 215 23.08 -5.37 8.12
CA ALA A 215 22.86 -4.06 8.72
C ALA A 215 23.47 -3.93 10.11
N ASP A 216 24.13 -2.81 10.36
CA ASP A 216 24.63 -2.38 11.66
C ASP A 216 23.57 -1.57 12.41
N TYR A 217 22.76 -0.77 11.69
CA TYR A 217 21.69 0.07 12.22
C TYR A 217 20.37 -0.22 11.50
N LEU A 218 19.27 -0.18 12.25
CA LEU A 218 17.92 -0.43 11.76
C LEU A 218 17.01 0.76 12.01
N ILE A 219 16.38 1.26 10.97
CA ILE A 219 15.20 2.11 11.04
C ILE A 219 13.99 1.22 10.75
N LEU A 220 13.14 1.01 11.75
CA LEU A 220 11.88 0.30 11.55
C LEU A 220 10.78 1.30 11.22
N SER A 221 10.33 1.31 9.98
CA SER A 221 9.28 2.20 9.50
C SER A 221 8.00 1.40 9.30
N ALA A 222 6.92 1.70 10.04
CA ALA A 222 5.71 0.89 10.02
C ALA A 222 4.44 1.70 9.80
N GLY A 223 3.58 1.18 8.93
CA GLY A 223 2.26 1.74 8.62
C GLY A 223 1.11 0.85 9.05
N ALA A 224 -0.11 1.26 8.70
CA ALA A 224 -1.36 0.60 9.10
C ALA A 224 -1.46 -0.87 8.67
N GLY A 225 -0.75 -1.28 7.60
CA GLY A 225 -0.72 -2.68 7.17
C GLY A 225 -0.13 -3.63 8.20
N LEU A 226 0.82 -3.18 9.03
CA LEU A 226 1.34 -4.00 10.13
C LEU A 226 0.27 -4.26 11.19
N SER A 227 -0.50 -3.24 11.59
CA SER A 227 -1.61 -3.40 12.54
C SER A 227 -2.76 -4.22 11.93
N ALA A 228 -3.06 -4.04 10.65
CA ALA A 228 -4.05 -4.84 9.93
C ALA A 228 -3.70 -6.34 9.93
N SER A 229 -2.41 -6.69 9.86
CA SER A 229 -1.94 -8.08 9.98
C SER A 229 -2.18 -8.71 11.36
N THR A 230 -2.53 -7.90 12.37
CA THR A 230 -2.97 -8.38 13.70
C THR A 230 -4.49 -8.39 13.84
N GLY A 231 -5.23 -8.14 12.77
CA GLY A 231 -6.68 -7.97 12.76
C GLY A 231 -7.16 -6.54 13.03
N LEU A 232 -6.29 -5.62 13.48
CA LEU A 232 -6.65 -4.20 13.68
C LEU A 232 -6.63 -3.45 12.34
N ASP A 233 -7.58 -3.78 11.49
CA ASP A 233 -7.72 -3.12 10.19
C ASP A 233 -8.72 -1.96 10.27
N TYR A 234 -8.20 -0.74 10.20
CA TYR A 234 -9.00 0.49 10.26
C TYR A 234 -9.94 0.67 9.07
N THR A 235 -9.77 -0.10 8.00
CA THR A 235 -10.63 -0.07 6.81
C THR A 235 -11.70 -1.14 6.84
N SER A 236 -11.63 -2.09 7.78
CA SER A 236 -12.55 -3.22 7.87
C SER A 236 -13.94 -2.80 8.36
N ALA A 237 -14.93 -3.04 7.50
CA ALA A 237 -16.35 -2.85 7.84
C ALA A 237 -16.85 -3.94 8.81
N GLU A 238 -16.26 -5.13 8.76
CA GLU A 238 -16.56 -6.23 9.66
C GLU A 238 -16.11 -5.91 11.09
N LEU A 239 -14.84 -5.51 11.27
CA LEU A 239 -14.30 -5.08 12.55
C LEU A 239 -15.14 -3.95 13.15
N PHE A 240 -15.46 -2.94 12.35
CA PHE A 240 -16.33 -1.83 12.79
C PHE A 240 -17.71 -2.33 13.23
N SER A 241 -18.30 -3.21 12.44
CA SER A 241 -19.62 -3.79 12.73
C SER A 241 -19.67 -4.60 14.00
N GLN A 242 -18.56 -5.28 14.32
CA GLN A 242 -18.43 -6.09 15.52
C GLN A 242 -18.22 -5.24 16.77
N HIS A 243 -17.39 -4.21 16.69
CA HIS A 243 -16.96 -3.45 17.87
C HIS A 243 -17.69 -2.13 18.09
N LEU A 244 -18.17 -1.47 17.02
CA LEU A 244 -18.81 -0.14 17.09
C LEU A 244 -20.17 -0.10 16.37
N PRO A 245 -21.06 -1.10 16.55
CA PRO A 245 -22.34 -1.18 15.83
C PRO A 245 -23.26 0.02 16.14
N GLY A 246 -23.17 0.61 17.34
CA GLY A 246 -23.99 1.74 17.76
C GLY A 246 -23.81 3.01 16.92
N PHE A 247 -22.73 3.10 16.15
CA PHE A 247 -22.38 4.26 15.34
C PHE A 247 -22.71 4.11 13.84
N LYS A 248 -23.15 2.91 13.39
CA LYS A 248 -23.62 2.71 12.01
C LYS A 248 -24.73 3.67 11.60
N LYS A 249 -25.60 4.03 12.53
CA LYS A 249 -26.71 5.00 12.30
C LYS A 249 -26.23 6.39 11.88
N TYR A 250 -24.95 6.72 12.10
CA TYR A 250 -24.33 7.98 11.68
C TYR A 250 -23.59 7.86 10.34
N GLY A 251 -23.71 6.72 9.65
CA GLY A 251 -23.10 6.48 8.36
C GLY A 251 -21.66 5.92 8.42
N PHE A 252 -21.16 5.62 9.62
CA PHE A 252 -19.85 4.98 9.76
C PHE A 252 -19.86 3.54 9.25
N ARG A 253 -18.81 3.17 8.51
CA ARG A 253 -18.59 1.84 7.96
C ARG A 253 -17.29 1.23 8.45
N CYS A 254 -16.29 2.05 8.78
CA CYS A 254 -14.99 1.61 9.26
C CYS A 254 -14.40 2.65 10.25
N LEU A 255 -13.30 2.31 10.90
CA LEU A 255 -12.66 3.21 11.88
C LEU A 255 -12.11 4.50 11.23
N TYR A 256 -11.70 4.45 9.96
CA TYR A 256 -11.22 5.64 9.25
C TYR A 256 -12.28 6.69 8.98
N ASP A 257 -13.57 6.33 8.98
CA ASP A 257 -14.66 7.28 8.70
C ASP A 257 -14.70 8.43 9.71
N ILE A 258 -14.09 8.28 10.91
CA ILE A 258 -13.99 9.34 11.93
C ILE A 258 -13.32 10.61 11.39
N PHE A 259 -12.36 10.48 10.48
CA PHE A 259 -11.62 11.61 9.93
C PHE A 259 -12.41 12.39 8.87
N GLY A 260 -13.52 11.84 8.38
CA GLY A 260 -14.42 12.48 7.42
C GLY A 260 -15.65 13.15 8.05
N VAL A 261 -15.84 13.02 9.36
CA VAL A 261 -17.04 13.55 10.04
C VAL A 261 -16.99 15.06 10.15
N GLN A 262 -17.98 15.72 9.55
CA GLN A 262 -18.11 17.18 9.60
C GLN A 262 -18.99 17.68 10.74
N SER A 263 -19.98 16.90 11.19
CA SER A 263 -20.88 17.27 12.26
C SER A 263 -21.36 16.04 13.04
N TRP A 264 -21.58 16.22 14.32
CA TRP A 264 -22.13 15.22 15.23
C TRP A 264 -23.54 15.64 15.70
N PRO A 265 -24.44 14.68 15.96
CA PRO A 265 -25.79 15.01 16.48
C PRO A 265 -25.74 15.69 17.84
N SER A 266 -24.77 15.36 18.67
CA SER A 266 -24.48 15.98 19.95
C SER A 266 -23.04 15.76 20.37
N GLU A 267 -22.55 16.54 21.33
CA GLU A 267 -21.24 16.36 21.94
C GLU A 267 -21.13 15.03 22.67
N GLN A 268 -22.19 14.55 23.29
CA GLN A 268 -22.25 13.24 23.94
C GLN A 268 -22.09 12.11 22.91
N ALA A 269 -22.71 12.24 21.72
CA ALA A 269 -22.54 11.24 20.64
C ALA A 269 -21.10 11.19 20.14
N ARG A 270 -20.46 12.34 19.93
CA ARG A 270 -19.05 12.45 19.56
C ARG A 270 -18.15 11.83 20.63
N TRP A 271 -18.38 12.20 21.87
CA TRP A 271 -17.59 11.69 23.01
C TRP A 271 -17.79 10.18 23.21
N SER A 272 -19.02 9.70 23.04
CA SER A 272 -19.31 8.25 23.06
C SER A 272 -18.47 7.50 22.03
N TYR A 273 -18.39 8.01 20.81
CA TYR A 273 -17.54 7.40 19.78
C TYR A 273 -16.06 7.40 20.21
N PHE A 274 -15.53 8.53 20.65
CA PHE A 274 -14.13 8.64 21.05
C PHE A 274 -13.78 7.65 22.15
N ILE A 275 -14.59 7.55 23.17
CA ILE A 275 -14.31 6.63 24.30
C ILE A 275 -14.39 5.16 23.84
N ASN A 276 -15.42 4.76 23.08
CA ASN A 276 -15.49 3.39 22.56
C ASN A 276 -14.30 3.07 21.64
N HIS A 277 -13.88 3.99 20.79
CA HIS A 277 -12.70 3.83 19.94
C HIS A 277 -11.42 3.67 20.77
N LEU A 278 -11.22 4.52 21.78
CA LEU A 278 -10.05 4.45 22.66
C LEU A 278 -10.04 3.17 23.51
N ILE A 279 -11.19 2.69 23.95
CA ILE A 279 -11.35 1.41 24.66
C ILE A 279 -10.98 0.25 23.75
N LEU A 280 -11.47 0.27 22.50
CA LEU A 280 -11.16 -0.75 21.50
C LEU A 280 -9.63 -0.85 21.29
N ILE A 281 -8.97 0.27 21.05
CA ILE A 281 -7.52 0.30 20.80
C ILE A 281 -6.74 -0.11 22.08
N ARG A 282 -7.12 0.43 23.23
CA ARG A 282 -6.49 0.09 24.53
C ARG A 282 -6.56 -1.41 24.82
N ASN A 283 -7.69 -2.03 24.53
CA ASN A 283 -7.96 -3.43 24.86
C ASN A 283 -7.63 -4.39 23.69
N TRP A 284 -7.11 -3.89 22.56
CA TRP A 284 -6.71 -4.76 21.46
C TRP A 284 -5.72 -5.82 21.97
N PRO A 285 -5.94 -7.12 21.68
CA PRO A 285 -5.10 -8.17 22.20
C PRO A 285 -3.63 -8.01 21.77
N GLN A 286 -2.73 -8.52 22.58
CA GLN A 286 -1.33 -8.68 22.17
C GLN A 286 -1.26 -9.72 21.05
N HIS A 287 -0.33 -9.51 20.12
CA HIS A 287 -0.18 -10.37 18.95
C HIS A 287 1.29 -10.78 18.78
N GLU A 288 1.51 -12.05 18.49
CA GLU A 288 2.84 -12.64 18.32
C GLU A 288 3.70 -11.92 17.28
N LEU A 289 3.10 -11.40 16.20
CA LEU A 289 3.81 -10.64 15.16
C LEU A 289 4.65 -9.49 15.76
N TYR A 290 4.06 -8.67 16.63
CA TYR A 290 4.78 -7.57 17.30
C TYR A 290 5.77 -8.08 18.34
N SER A 291 5.43 -9.14 19.07
CA SER A 291 6.32 -9.75 20.05
C SER A 291 7.55 -10.37 19.41
N ASN A 292 7.37 -11.08 18.31
CA ASN A 292 8.46 -11.67 17.52
C ASN A 292 9.34 -10.58 16.90
N LEU A 293 8.72 -9.51 16.36
CA LEU A 293 9.44 -8.37 15.80
C LEU A 293 10.31 -7.69 16.88
N TRP A 294 9.76 -7.49 18.10
CA TRP A 294 10.52 -6.98 19.22
C TRP A 294 11.67 -7.92 19.62
N GLN A 295 11.40 -9.20 19.72
CA GLN A 295 12.42 -10.19 20.09
C GLN A 295 13.57 -10.21 19.09
N ALA A 296 13.29 -10.24 17.78
CA ALA A 296 14.30 -10.26 16.75
C ALA A 296 15.13 -8.95 16.71
N ILE A 297 14.48 -7.79 16.86
CA ILE A 297 15.15 -6.49 16.84
C ILE A 297 15.98 -6.29 18.12
N SER A 298 15.40 -6.58 19.29
CA SER A 298 16.10 -6.39 20.56
C SER A 298 17.32 -7.29 20.68
N ALA A 299 17.23 -8.55 20.25
CA ALA A 299 18.34 -9.50 20.29
C ALA A 299 19.55 -9.02 19.47
N ARG A 300 19.31 -8.26 18.39
CA ARG A 300 20.38 -7.90 17.47
C ARG A 300 20.84 -6.46 17.57
N PHE A 301 19.91 -5.52 17.79
CA PHE A 301 20.18 -4.08 17.69
C PHE A 301 20.10 -3.36 19.04
N SER A 302 19.61 -3.98 20.11
CA SER A 302 19.65 -3.40 21.45
C SER A 302 20.99 -3.63 22.14
N SER A 303 21.35 -2.68 23.01
CA SER A 303 22.49 -2.76 23.90
C SER A 303 22.00 -2.76 25.38
N ARG A 304 22.90 -3.13 26.31
CA ARG A 304 22.64 -2.93 27.74
C ARG A 304 22.58 -1.45 28.12
N ASP A 305 23.24 -0.61 27.33
CA ASP A 305 23.18 0.84 27.41
C ASP A 305 22.22 1.33 26.32
N ALA A 306 21.08 1.90 26.72
CA ALA A 306 20.05 2.37 25.80
C ALA A 306 20.53 3.46 24.84
N ASP A 307 21.58 4.23 25.22
CA ASP A 307 22.15 5.25 24.35
C ASP A 307 22.93 4.66 23.16
N ILE A 308 23.28 3.37 23.24
CA ILE A 308 24.02 2.62 22.21
C ILE A 308 23.09 1.75 21.35
N ASP A 309 21.78 1.79 21.57
CA ASP A 309 20.84 1.07 20.74
C ASP A 309 20.96 1.47 19.27
N ARG A 310 21.06 0.46 18.40
CA ARG A 310 21.27 0.60 16.96
C ARG A 310 19.98 0.46 16.14
N TYR A 311 18.84 0.74 16.76
CA TYR A 311 17.55 0.79 16.09
C TYR A 311 16.73 1.99 16.52
N PHE A 312 15.80 2.39 15.65
CA PHE A 312 14.77 3.38 15.94
C PHE A 312 13.48 3.01 15.19
N VAL A 313 12.34 3.18 15.85
CA VAL A 313 11.02 2.96 15.24
C VAL A 313 10.39 4.30 14.89
N ARG A 314 9.98 4.46 13.64
CA ARG A 314 9.16 5.58 13.20
C ARG A 314 7.89 5.04 12.56
N THR A 315 6.73 5.31 13.16
CA THR A 315 5.48 4.73 12.71
C THR A 315 4.39 5.77 12.49
N SER A 316 3.60 5.59 11.41
CA SER A 316 2.38 6.38 11.20
C SER A 316 1.19 5.86 12.02
N ASN A 317 1.35 4.73 12.71
CA ASN A 317 0.30 4.14 13.53
C ASN A 317 0.19 4.88 14.87
N ALA A 318 -1.02 5.23 15.24
CA ALA A 318 -1.33 5.90 16.51
C ALA A 318 -1.81 4.93 17.61
N ASP A 319 -1.87 3.63 17.32
CA ASP A 319 -2.47 2.59 18.18
C ASP A 319 -1.64 2.20 19.40
N GLY A 320 -0.36 2.55 19.42
CA GLY A 320 0.55 2.25 20.53
C GLY A 320 0.97 0.78 20.64
N LEU A 321 0.72 -0.05 19.62
CA LEU A 321 1.03 -1.48 19.67
C LEU A 321 2.52 -1.76 19.87
N PHE A 322 3.42 -0.96 19.30
CA PHE A 322 4.86 -1.11 19.53
C PHE A 322 5.21 -1.05 21.03
N ILE A 323 4.74 0.00 21.71
CA ILE A 323 5.03 0.22 23.14
C ILE A 323 4.43 -0.91 23.99
N ARG A 324 3.21 -1.34 23.65
CA ARG A 324 2.52 -2.43 24.37
C ARG A 324 3.20 -3.79 24.22
N HIS A 325 4.01 -3.98 23.17
CA HIS A 325 4.79 -5.20 22.93
C HIS A 325 6.27 -5.08 23.32
N GLY A 326 6.61 -4.07 24.13
CA GLY A 326 7.91 -3.98 24.79
C GLY A 326 8.93 -3.06 24.14
N PHE A 327 8.60 -2.42 22.99
CA PHE A 327 9.48 -1.40 22.44
C PHE A 327 9.57 -0.19 23.38
N PRO A 328 10.76 0.26 23.77
CA PRO A 328 10.94 1.41 24.65
C PRO A 328 10.36 2.68 24.04
N VAL A 329 9.62 3.45 24.84
CA VAL A 329 9.05 4.75 24.43
C VAL A 329 10.13 5.70 23.90
N SER A 330 11.36 5.62 24.43
CA SER A 330 12.51 6.41 23.98
C SER A 330 12.89 6.14 22.53
N ARG A 331 12.54 5.00 21.98
CA ARG A 331 12.92 4.55 20.63
C ARG A 331 11.76 4.51 19.64
N VAL A 332 10.60 5.10 19.97
CA VAL A 332 9.42 5.10 19.11
C VAL A 332 8.98 6.53 18.84
N SER A 333 8.95 6.93 17.57
CA SER A 333 8.34 8.17 17.11
C SER A 333 7.01 7.90 16.40
N THR A 334 5.99 8.70 16.74
CA THR A 334 4.63 8.63 16.19
C THR A 334 4.22 10.01 15.63
N PRO A 335 4.73 10.43 14.47
CA PRO A 335 4.49 11.76 13.91
C PRO A 335 3.02 12.05 13.57
N GLN A 336 2.19 11.02 13.51
CA GLN A 336 0.75 11.14 13.29
C GLN A 336 -0.08 11.25 14.59
N GLY A 337 0.57 11.21 15.76
CA GLY A 337 -0.10 11.27 17.05
C GLY A 337 -0.21 9.93 17.76
N HIS A 338 -1.01 9.89 18.82
CA HIS A 338 -1.16 8.70 19.65
C HIS A 338 -2.53 8.66 20.34
N TYR A 339 -3.21 7.51 20.28
CA TYR A 339 -4.53 7.33 20.91
C TYR A 339 -4.52 7.28 22.45
N ALA A 340 -3.36 7.15 23.09
CA ALA A 340 -3.26 7.35 24.54
C ALA A 340 -3.43 8.82 24.94
N GLN A 341 -3.62 9.75 24.01
CA GLN A 341 -3.68 11.18 24.26
C GLN A 341 -4.93 11.82 23.65
N LEU A 342 -5.42 12.85 24.34
CA LEU A 342 -6.40 13.81 23.86
C LEU A 342 -5.74 15.17 23.73
N GLN A 343 -6.26 16.02 22.85
CA GLN A 343 -5.75 17.38 22.66
C GLN A 343 -6.86 18.42 22.61
N CYS A 344 -6.50 19.65 22.91
CA CYS A 344 -7.37 20.78 22.66
C CYS A 344 -7.53 21.02 21.15
N ILE A 345 -8.75 21.10 20.65
CA ILE A 345 -9.04 21.33 19.23
C ILE A 345 -8.45 22.68 18.74
N ARG A 346 -8.37 23.69 19.61
CA ARG A 346 -7.82 25.01 19.29
C ARG A 346 -6.29 25.07 19.42
N LYS A 347 -5.62 24.02 19.88
CA LYS A 347 -4.18 24.05 20.18
C LYS A 347 -3.79 25.29 21.01
N CYS A 348 -4.62 25.64 22.00
CA CYS A 348 -4.49 26.89 22.75
C CYS A 348 -3.13 27.09 23.43
N ARG A 349 -2.42 25.99 23.71
CA ARG A 349 -1.03 25.94 24.19
C ARG A 349 -0.31 24.75 23.60
N LYS A 350 1.04 24.81 23.55
CA LYS A 350 1.89 23.71 23.08
C LYS A 350 1.68 22.43 23.86
N ASN A 351 1.43 22.54 25.18
CA ASN A 351 1.18 21.43 26.10
C ASN A 351 -0.31 21.17 26.35
N ALA A 352 -1.22 21.66 25.52
CA ALA A 352 -2.65 21.34 25.60
C ALA A 352 -2.95 19.96 25.01
N VAL A 353 -2.24 18.96 25.52
CA VAL A 353 -2.34 17.54 25.24
C VAL A 353 -2.38 16.80 26.58
N PHE A 354 -3.30 15.86 26.73
CA PHE A 354 -3.67 15.25 27.99
C PHE A 354 -3.65 13.72 27.84
N ASP A 355 -3.28 13.00 28.89
CA ASP A 355 -3.45 11.56 28.95
C ASP A 355 -4.94 11.20 28.80
N ALA A 356 -5.24 10.25 27.92
CA ALA A 356 -6.61 9.79 27.69
C ALA A 356 -7.14 8.87 28.79
N ALA A 357 -6.27 8.19 29.55
CA ALA A 357 -6.66 7.17 30.50
C ALA A 357 -7.63 7.67 31.60
N PRO A 358 -7.44 8.85 32.24
CA PRO A 358 -8.39 9.36 33.22
C PRO A 358 -9.78 9.64 32.63
N TYR A 359 -9.81 10.12 31.37
CA TYR A 359 -11.08 10.43 30.69
C TYR A 359 -11.82 9.16 30.27
N ILE A 360 -11.09 8.13 29.86
CA ILE A 360 -11.66 6.80 29.60
C ILE A 360 -12.25 6.23 30.88
N ALA A 361 -11.48 6.20 31.97
CA ALA A 361 -11.93 5.64 33.24
C ALA A 361 -13.17 6.34 33.79
N ALA A 362 -13.27 7.66 33.61
CA ALA A 362 -14.42 8.43 34.03
C ALA A 362 -15.68 8.20 33.17
N ALA A 363 -15.49 7.91 31.90
CA ALA A 363 -16.58 7.82 30.92
C ALA A 363 -17.09 6.38 30.70
N GLU A 364 -16.20 5.39 30.74
CA GLU A 364 -16.50 3.98 30.44
C GLU A 364 -17.68 3.40 31.25
N PRO A 365 -17.84 3.68 32.59
CA PRO A 365 -18.98 3.19 33.36
C PRO A 365 -20.34 3.77 32.95
N HIS A 366 -20.36 4.86 32.19
CA HIS A 366 -21.56 5.54 31.74
C HIS A 366 -22.00 5.16 30.33
N LEU A 367 -21.21 4.32 29.63
CA LEU A 367 -21.58 3.82 28.31
C LEU A 367 -22.68 2.77 28.44
N ASP A 368 -23.77 2.97 27.70
CA ASP A 368 -24.80 1.95 27.55
C ASP A 368 -24.23 0.77 26.72
N PRO A 369 -24.28 -0.45 27.25
CA PRO A 369 -23.62 -1.61 26.61
C PRO A 369 -24.26 -2.02 25.26
N ILE A 370 -25.51 -1.62 25.01
CA ILE A 370 -26.22 -1.98 23.78
C ILE A 370 -26.04 -0.88 22.72
N THR A 371 -26.33 0.37 23.10
CA THR A 371 -26.28 1.49 22.18
C THR A 371 -24.90 2.10 22.04
N GLN A 372 -23.99 1.80 22.96
CA GLN A 372 -22.64 2.35 23.06
C GLN A 372 -22.60 3.87 23.27
N HIS A 373 -23.70 4.46 23.72
CA HIS A 373 -23.82 5.89 23.93
C HIS A 373 -23.84 6.26 25.40
N MET A 374 -23.34 7.44 25.70
CA MET A 374 -23.45 8.07 27.00
C MET A 374 -24.84 8.71 27.18
N PRO A 375 -25.30 8.87 28.43
CA PRO A 375 -26.51 9.68 28.72
C PRO A 375 -26.42 11.09 28.14
N ALA A 376 -27.57 11.67 27.80
CA ALA A 376 -27.62 12.99 27.19
C ALA A 376 -27.14 14.13 28.12
N ASP A 377 -27.14 13.90 29.41
CA ASP A 377 -26.67 14.80 30.46
C ASP A 377 -25.22 14.54 30.91
N PHE A 378 -24.53 13.60 30.26
CA PHE A 378 -23.14 13.33 30.57
C PHE A 378 -22.26 14.58 30.35
N PRO A 379 -21.49 15.02 31.37
CA PRO A 379 -20.65 16.20 31.27
C PRO A 379 -19.43 15.93 30.39
N VAL A 380 -19.49 16.32 29.10
CA VAL A 380 -18.39 16.14 28.15
C VAL A 380 -17.19 16.98 28.59
N PRO A 381 -16.00 16.37 28.72
CA PRO A 381 -14.81 17.09 29.15
C PRO A 381 -14.36 18.13 28.11
N VAL A 382 -13.85 19.25 28.62
CA VAL A 382 -13.32 20.35 27.83
C VAL A 382 -11.86 20.66 28.21
N CYS A 383 -11.18 21.39 27.39
CA CYS A 383 -9.81 21.82 27.66
C CYS A 383 -9.73 22.68 28.93
N PRO A 384 -8.93 22.32 29.94
CA PRO A 384 -8.82 23.05 31.20
C PRO A 384 -8.19 24.44 31.05
N TYR A 385 -7.59 24.74 29.88
CA TYR A 385 -6.94 26.02 29.66
C TYR A 385 -7.83 27.03 28.95
N CYS A 386 -8.73 26.61 28.08
CA CYS A 386 -9.52 27.52 27.24
C CYS A 386 -10.98 27.12 27.06
N ASN A 387 -11.41 26.07 27.73
CA ASN A 387 -12.79 25.56 27.73
C ASN A 387 -13.32 25.12 26.35
N SER A 388 -12.39 24.88 25.39
CA SER A 388 -12.76 24.35 24.09
C SER A 388 -12.73 22.81 24.11
N ASP A 389 -13.28 22.20 23.07
CA ASP A 389 -13.39 20.75 22.97
C ASP A 389 -12.06 20.02 23.06
N LEU A 390 -12.08 18.84 23.65
CA LEU A 390 -11.04 17.86 23.53
C LEU A 390 -11.37 16.92 22.37
N VAL A 391 -10.32 16.56 21.61
CA VAL A 391 -10.41 15.63 20.49
C VAL A 391 -9.26 14.62 20.55
N LEU A 392 -9.35 13.56 19.76
CA LEU A 392 -8.27 12.57 19.64
C LEU A 392 -6.98 13.26 19.21
N CYS A 393 -5.85 12.92 19.84
CA CYS A 393 -4.55 13.49 19.50
C CYS A 393 -3.91 12.72 18.33
N VAL A 394 -4.60 12.73 17.19
CA VAL A 394 -4.20 12.08 15.95
C VAL A 394 -4.40 13.06 14.79
N ARG A 395 -3.50 13.03 13.82
CA ARG A 395 -3.53 13.92 12.66
C ARG A 395 -4.70 13.59 11.73
N GLY A 396 -5.76 14.37 11.82
CA GLY A 396 -6.93 14.33 10.94
C GLY A 396 -7.21 15.68 10.26
N GLY A 397 -6.34 16.69 10.48
CA GLY A 397 -6.51 18.03 9.92
C GLY A 397 -5.62 19.07 10.57
N SER A 398 -5.91 20.35 10.30
CA SER A 398 -5.13 21.51 10.81
C SER A 398 -5.18 21.69 12.34
N TYR A 399 -6.13 21.04 13.00
CA TYR A 399 -6.27 21.04 14.46
C TYR A 399 -5.22 20.22 15.21
N PHE A 400 -4.45 19.38 14.52
CA PHE A 400 -3.48 18.49 15.16
C PHE A 400 -2.35 19.28 15.83
N ASN A 401 -2.10 18.99 17.11
CA ASN A 401 -1.02 19.57 17.89
C ASN A 401 0.21 18.64 17.83
N ASP A 402 1.10 18.89 16.88
CA ASP A 402 2.30 18.10 16.67
C ASP A 402 3.44 18.35 17.67
N HIS A 403 3.30 19.40 18.51
CA HIS A 403 4.36 19.86 19.39
C HIS A 403 4.91 18.77 20.33
N PRO A 404 4.10 17.89 20.96
CA PRO A 404 4.60 16.82 21.83
C PRO A 404 5.46 15.78 21.09
N PHE A 405 5.22 15.61 19.77
CA PHE A 405 5.88 14.58 18.97
C PHE A 405 7.20 15.06 18.32
N ARG A 406 7.43 16.38 18.28
CA ARG A 406 8.61 16.98 17.64
C ARG A 406 9.93 16.56 18.28
N GLN A 407 9.94 16.28 19.57
CA GLN A 407 11.14 15.83 20.27
C GLN A 407 11.58 14.46 19.71
N LYS A 408 10.66 13.51 19.59
CA LYS A 408 10.96 12.18 19.03
C LYS A 408 11.37 12.23 17.56
N GLU A 409 10.83 13.17 16.77
CA GLU A 409 11.27 13.39 15.40
C GLU A 409 12.71 13.96 15.34
N ARG A 410 13.13 14.77 16.30
CA ARG A 410 14.53 15.22 16.42
C ARG A 410 15.45 14.06 16.82
N GLU A 411 15.08 13.27 17.83
CA GLU A 411 15.84 12.11 18.28
C GLU A 411 15.98 11.05 17.16
N TYR A 412 14.95 10.88 16.34
CA TYR A 412 15.00 10.05 15.15
C TYR A 412 16.02 10.58 14.13
N ARG A 413 16.04 11.89 13.88
CA ARG A 413 17.00 12.52 12.97
C ARG A 413 18.43 12.35 13.48
N GLU A 414 18.68 12.69 14.73
CA GLU A 414 19.98 12.51 15.39
C GLU A 414 20.45 11.05 15.37
N PHE A 415 19.52 10.10 15.44
CA PHE A 415 19.82 8.67 15.33
C PHE A 415 20.38 8.30 13.95
N TYR A 416 19.71 8.65 12.86
CA TYR A 416 20.21 8.26 11.53
C TYR A 416 21.42 9.10 11.09
N GLU A 417 21.53 10.36 11.48
CA GLU A 417 22.72 11.19 11.26
C GLU A 417 23.94 10.55 11.93
N ARG A 418 23.83 10.15 13.19
CA ARG A 418 24.88 9.42 13.91
C ARG A 418 25.22 8.07 13.26
N ALA A 419 24.22 7.34 12.80
CA ALA A 419 24.45 6.09 12.09
C ALA A 419 25.27 6.29 10.80
N LEU A 420 25.17 7.44 10.17
CA LEU A 420 25.90 7.82 8.96
C LEU A 420 27.27 8.48 9.21
N GLU A 421 27.68 8.77 10.45
CA GLU A 421 28.99 9.36 10.75
C GLU A 421 30.15 8.49 10.25
N SER A 422 30.02 7.16 10.36
CA SER A 422 30.99 6.22 9.78
C SER A 422 30.52 5.74 8.40
N SER A 423 31.39 5.86 7.41
CA SER A 423 31.14 5.31 6.07
C SER A 423 31.11 3.76 6.03
N ALA A 424 31.63 3.11 7.07
CA ALA A 424 31.59 1.65 7.22
C ALA A 424 30.24 1.13 7.69
N ASN A 425 29.40 1.96 8.34
CA ASN A 425 28.12 1.56 8.86
C ASN A 425 27.13 1.25 7.74
N LYS A 426 26.46 0.11 7.85
CA LYS A 426 25.37 -0.32 6.99
C LYS A 426 24.04 -0.01 7.69
N VAL A 427 23.28 0.92 7.14
CA VAL A 427 21.99 1.32 7.69
C VAL A 427 20.88 0.74 6.82
N VAL A 428 19.84 0.20 7.42
CA VAL A 428 18.66 -0.31 6.70
C VAL A 428 17.38 0.34 7.22
N ILE A 429 16.52 0.72 6.30
CA ILE A 429 15.11 1.00 6.58
C ILE A 429 14.33 -0.29 6.28
N LEU A 430 13.76 -0.91 7.31
CA LEU A 430 12.76 -1.95 7.16
C LEU A 430 11.38 -1.29 7.21
N GLU A 431 10.77 -1.11 6.04
CA GLU A 431 9.45 -0.51 5.90
C GLU A 431 8.38 -1.59 5.80
N ILE A 432 7.41 -1.57 6.72
CA ILE A 432 6.40 -2.63 6.85
C ILE A 432 4.99 -2.04 6.77
N GLY A 433 4.21 -2.48 5.78
CA GLY A 433 2.79 -2.17 5.65
C GLY A 433 2.48 -0.67 5.54
N VAL A 434 3.38 0.10 4.95
CA VAL A 434 3.20 1.53 4.71
C VAL A 434 2.38 1.73 3.44
N GLY A 435 1.11 2.10 3.61
CA GLY A 435 0.18 2.33 2.51
C GLY A 435 0.44 3.61 1.72
N LEU A 436 -0.36 3.78 0.66
CA LEU A 436 -0.30 4.93 -0.24
C LEU A 436 -1.27 6.07 0.13
N SER A 437 -2.07 5.92 1.21
CA SER A 437 -3.05 6.95 1.61
C SER A 437 -2.40 8.22 2.18
N THR A 438 -1.25 8.10 2.86
CA THR A 438 -0.48 9.23 3.42
C THR A 438 1.02 9.02 3.18
N PRO A 439 1.47 8.94 1.92
CA PRO A 439 2.84 8.50 1.59
C PRO A 439 3.90 9.49 2.08
N SER A 440 3.58 10.78 2.19
CA SER A 440 4.50 11.82 2.65
C SER A 440 4.96 11.65 4.11
N VAL A 441 4.26 10.87 4.92
CA VAL A 441 4.61 10.70 6.34
C VAL A 441 5.81 9.78 6.52
N LEU A 442 5.82 8.63 5.82
CA LEU A 442 6.88 7.63 5.92
C LEU A 442 7.50 7.34 4.56
N ARG A 443 6.70 6.97 3.57
CA ARG A 443 7.13 6.37 2.31
C ARG A 443 8.09 7.26 1.53
N TRP A 444 7.67 8.48 1.19
CA TRP A 444 8.52 9.43 0.48
C TRP A 444 9.73 9.86 1.31
N HIS A 445 9.53 10.11 2.61
CA HIS A 445 10.65 10.42 3.50
C HIS A 445 11.71 9.30 3.54
N ASN A 446 11.30 8.02 3.53
CA ASN A 446 12.22 6.89 3.49
C ASN A 446 12.93 6.80 2.13
N GLU A 447 12.23 7.06 1.04
CA GLU A 447 12.79 7.11 -0.31
C GLU A 447 13.83 8.25 -0.42
N ASP A 448 13.46 9.47 0.02
CA ASP A 448 14.36 10.63 0.05
C ASP A 448 15.65 10.32 0.85
N LEU A 449 15.55 9.71 2.04
CA LEU A 449 16.72 9.33 2.84
C LEU A 449 17.64 8.35 2.13
N VAL A 450 17.09 7.41 1.38
CA VAL A 450 17.87 6.44 0.60
C VAL A 450 18.59 7.12 -0.55
N GLU A 451 17.92 8.00 -1.29
CA GLU A 451 18.48 8.76 -2.39
C GLU A 451 19.55 9.75 -1.90
N GLU A 452 19.24 10.58 -0.90
CA GLU A 452 20.16 11.57 -0.33
C GLU A 452 21.41 10.94 0.28
N SER A 453 21.29 9.71 0.79
CA SER A 453 22.44 8.96 1.30
C SER A 453 23.26 8.23 0.23
N GLU A 454 22.87 8.32 -1.05
CA GLU A 454 23.49 7.58 -2.17
C GLU A 454 23.57 6.06 -1.90
N GLY A 455 22.50 5.52 -1.30
CA GLY A 455 22.39 4.08 -0.97
C GLY A 455 23.20 3.64 0.25
N ARG A 456 23.77 4.55 1.04
CA ARG A 456 24.35 4.23 2.36
C ARG A 456 23.27 3.77 3.35
N ILE A 457 22.06 4.30 3.21
CA ILE A 457 20.84 3.74 3.78
C ILE A 457 20.18 2.89 2.69
N LYS A 458 19.87 1.63 2.98
CA LYS A 458 19.14 0.75 2.08
C LYS A 458 17.71 0.54 2.52
N LEU A 459 16.80 0.37 1.56
CA LEU A 459 15.37 0.14 1.83
C LEU A 459 15.02 -1.34 1.62
N VAL A 460 14.41 -1.95 2.63
CA VAL A 460 13.68 -3.22 2.49
C VAL A 460 12.20 -2.92 2.77
N ARG A 461 11.38 -2.95 1.74
CA ARG A 461 9.96 -2.64 1.84
C ARG A 461 9.13 -3.90 1.81
N VAL A 462 8.28 -4.09 2.79
CA VAL A 462 7.40 -5.26 2.95
C VAL A 462 5.96 -4.79 2.99
N GLY A 463 5.11 -5.37 2.17
CA GLY A 463 3.70 -5.03 2.18
C GLY A 463 2.87 -5.87 1.22
N ARG A 464 1.55 -5.81 1.37
CA ARG A 464 0.62 -6.39 0.41
C ARG A 464 0.47 -5.45 -0.78
N ASP A 465 0.32 -6.01 -1.95
CA ASP A 465 0.04 -5.28 -3.19
C ASP A 465 0.99 -4.08 -3.42
N ALA A 466 0.46 -2.94 -3.82
CA ALA A 466 1.23 -1.72 -4.07
C ALA A 466 2.03 -1.20 -2.86
N ALA A 467 1.64 -1.58 -1.64
CA ALA A 467 2.38 -1.21 -0.43
C ALA A 467 3.78 -1.85 -0.37
N GLY A 468 3.96 -3.03 -0.97
CA GLY A 468 5.25 -3.72 -1.05
C GLY A 468 6.14 -3.28 -2.22
N PHE A 469 5.68 -2.41 -3.10
CA PHE A 469 6.45 -1.97 -4.27
C PHE A 469 7.56 -0.97 -3.89
N CYS A 470 8.81 -1.27 -4.27
CA CYS A 470 9.95 -0.36 -4.17
C CYS A 470 10.15 0.38 -5.50
N PRO A 471 10.48 1.68 -5.52
CA PRO A 471 10.79 2.42 -6.74
C PRO A 471 11.85 1.73 -7.60
N PHE A 472 11.63 1.75 -8.91
CA PHE A 472 12.49 1.01 -9.86
C PHE A 472 13.92 1.52 -9.86
N ASP A 473 14.12 2.83 -9.79
CA ASP A 473 15.41 3.49 -9.72
C ASP A 473 16.22 3.08 -8.47
N LEU A 474 15.57 2.97 -7.31
CA LEU A 474 16.22 2.46 -6.09
C LEU A 474 16.60 0.97 -6.23
N MET A 475 15.76 0.17 -6.91
CA MET A 475 16.06 -1.24 -7.15
C MET A 475 17.21 -1.41 -8.15
N GLU A 476 17.22 -0.65 -9.25
CA GLU A 476 18.23 -0.71 -10.28
C GLU A 476 19.62 -0.32 -9.74
N GLN A 477 19.68 0.68 -8.87
CA GLN A 477 20.90 1.10 -8.18
C GLN A 477 21.33 0.14 -7.05
N GLY A 478 20.51 -0.85 -6.70
CA GLY A 478 20.77 -1.75 -5.58
C GLY A 478 20.61 -1.10 -4.20
N TYR A 479 19.87 0.01 -4.13
CA TYR A 479 19.61 0.78 -2.91
C TYR A 479 18.36 0.30 -2.17
N GLY A 480 17.46 -0.41 -2.86
CA GLY A 480 16.24 -0.91 -2.26
C GLY A 480 15.74 -2.22 -2.85
N VAL A 481 14.87 -2.89 -2.10
CA VAL A 481 14.14 -4.08 -2.53
C VAL A 481 12.71 -4.01 -2.01
N GLY A 482 11.75 -4.37 -2.89
CA GLY A 482 10.34 -4.53 -2.55
C GLY A 482 9.97 -6.00 -2.45
N ILE A 483 9.29 -6.38 -1.38
CA ILE A 483 8.82 -7.74 -1.15
C ILE A 483 7.32 -7.69 -0.91
N GLN A 484 6.58 -8.27 -1.84
CA GLN A 484 5.12 -8.28 -1.81
C GLN A 484 4.61 -9.61 -1.27
N GLY A 485 3.55 -9.57 -0.47
CA GLY A 485 2.89 -10.73 0.05
C GLY A 485 2.38 -10.57 1.49
N ASP A 486 2.11 -11.66 2.15
CA ASP A 486 1.67 -11.66 3.55
C ASP A 486 2.79 -11.19 4.47
N ILE A 487 2.50 -10.17 5.29
CA ILE A 487 3.53 -9.51 6.12
C ILE A 487 4.13 -10.47 7.15
N PRO A 488 3.36 -11.26 7.92
CA PRO A 488 3.89 -12.27 8.83
C PRO A 488 4.86 -13.25 8.15
N ASP A 489 4.47 -13.82 7.01
CA ASP A 489 5.28 -14.81 6.29
C ASP A 489 6.59 -14.21 5.79
N ILE A 490 6.54 -13.01 5.22
CA ILE A 490 7.73 -12.31 4.74
C ILE A 490 8.67 -11.99 5.89
N LEU A 491 8.16 -11.46 7.00
CA LEU A 491 8.98 -11.12 8.16
C LEU A 491 9.65 -12.37 8.74
N ALA A 492 8.93 -13.50 8.87
CA ALA A 492 9.51 -14.77 9.28
C ALA A 492 10.64 -15.20 8.34
N ALA A 493 10.46 -15.03 7.03
CA ALA A 493 11.46 -15.40 6.04
C ALA A 493 12.71 -14.51 6.07
N ILE A 494 12.57 -13.19 6.25
CA ILE A 494 13.71 -12.26 6.19
C ILE A 494 14.42 -12.02 7.50
N MET A 495 13.72 -12.18 8.65
CA MET A 495 14.29 -12.00 9.99
C MET A 495 14.92 -13.29 10.55
N GLY A 496 14.56 -14.47 10.02
CA GLY A 496 15.11 -15.77 10.37
C GLY A 496 14.40 -16.46 11.55
N SER A 497 14.98 -17.56 12.04
CA SER A 497 14.38 -18.46 13.05
C SER A 497 14.13 -17.86 14.43
N SER A 498 14.41 -16.58 14.62
CA SER A 498 14.03 -15.83 15.84
C SER A 498 12.68 -15.13 15.70
N PHE A 499 11.95 -15.36 14.57
CA PHE A 499 10.67 -14.73 14.27
C PHE A 499 9.51 -15.70 14.39
#